data_706f016d4807a684288fca20d8d1b401
#
_entry.id   706f016d4807a684288fca20d8d1b401
#
_cell.length_a   1.000
_cell.length_b   1.000
_cell.length_c   1.000
_cell.angle_alpha   90.00
_cell.angle_beta   90.00
_cell.angle_gamma   90.00
#
_symmetry.space_group_name_H-M   'P 1'
#
loop_
_entity.id
_entity.type
_entity.pdbx_description
1 polymer ?
#
loop_
_entity_poly.entity_id
_entity_poly.type
_entity_poly.pdbx_seq_one_letter_code
_entity_poly.pdbx_strand_id
1 'polypeptide(L)'
;MKWQLTILLLFSTLFQQNINAQNHNLESLRDDYIRALKDVEVVEEVYNRFSKVENPSAKILAYRGALEAIMTKTTWNFFKKMDYLRKSEKSFAQAVKKAPESVEVRFMRMAVQYEIPSYLGFSDDIPKDRDFI
;
A
#
# COMPACT_ATOMS: atom_id res chain seq x y z
N MET A 1 -12.31 37.25 21.41
CA MET A 1 -12.44 37.12 19.94
C MET A 1 -11.11 37.02 19.20
N LYS A 2 -10.10 37.80 19.52
CA LYS A 2 -8.78 37.69 18.82
C LYS A 2 -8.06 36.35 19.03
N TRP A 3 -8.20 35.71 20.16
CA TRP A 3 -7.57 34.44 20.50
C TRP A 3 -8.16 33.22 19.76
N GLN A 4 -9.46 33.25 19.45
CA GLN A 4 -10.12 32.18 18.71
C GLN A 4 -9.68 32.13 17.24
N LEU A 5 -9.47 33.31 16.63
CA LEU A 5 -8.94 33.41 15.27
C LEU A 5 -7.49 32.94 15.16
N THR A 6 -6.66 33.22 16.18
CA THR A 6 -5.25 32.78 16.22
C THR A 6 -5.14 31.26 16.38
N ILE A 7 -5.99 30.64 17.19
CA ILE A 7 -6.04 29.19 17.37
C ILE A 7 -6.51 28.49 16.08
N LEU A 8 -7.49 29.06 15.37
CA LEU A 8 -8.00 28.51 14.11
C LEU A 8 -6.94 28.57 13.00
N LEU A 9 -6.17 29.65 12.93
CA LEU A 9 -5.04 29.80 11.99
C LEU A 9 -3.90 28.83 12.29
N LEU A 10 -3.56 28.62 13.57
CA LEU A 10 -2.54 27.66 13.97
C LEU A 10 -2.96 26.21 13.66
N PHE A 11 -4.24 25.87 13.85
CA PHE A 11 -4.76 24.55 13.48
C PHE A 11 -4.72 24.31 11.97
N SER A 12 -5.03 25.33 11.17
CA SER A 12 -5.02 25.21 9.71
C SER A 12 -3.60 25.01 9.14
N THR A 13 -2.60 25.69 9.71
CA THR A 13 -1.21 25.55 9.29
C THR A 13 -0.62 24.20 9.68
N LEU A 14 -0.92 23.69 10.88
CA LEU A 14 -0.49 22.37 11.32
C LEU A 14 -1.14 21.24 10.46
N PHE A 15 -2.40 21.41 10.07
CA PHE A 15 -3.09 20.44 9.22
C PHE A 15 -2.51 20.41 7.81
N GLN A 16 -2.16 21.57 7.24
CA GLN A 16 -1.53 21.67 5.93
C GLN A 16 -0.11 21.10 5.92
N GLN A 17 0.66 21.27 6.98
CA GLN A 17 2.00 20.68 7.09
C GLN A 17 1.95 19.15 7.14
N ASN A 18 0.96 18.56 7.81
CA ASN A 18 0.78 17.11 7.84
C ASN A 18 0.41 16.54 6.47
N ILE A 19 -0.45 17.22 5.70
CA ILE A 19 -0.83 16.79 4.34
C ILE A 19 0.38 16.84 3.40
N ASN A 20 1.20 17.88 3.45
CA ASN A 20 2.38 18.02 2.62
C ASN A 20 3.45 16.97 2.97
N ALA A 21 3.68 16.70 4.25
CA ALA A 21 4.61 15.68 4.70
C ALA A 21 4.18 14.26 4.26
N GLN A 22 2.89 13.97 4.32
CA GLN A 22 2.36 12.68 3.83
C GLN A 22 2.48 12.53 2.31
N ASN A 23 2.25 13.59 1.55
CA ASN A 23 2.38 13.57 0.09
C ASN A 23 3.85 13.36 -0.34
N HIS A 24 4.80 14.08 0.27
CA HIS A 24 6.22 13.86 0.01
C HIS A 24 6.67 12.44 0.35
N ASN A 25 6.16 11.89 1.45
CA ASN A 25 6.46 10.52 1.81
C ASN A 25 5.90 9.52 0.80
N LEU A 26 4.68 9.74 0.31
CA LEU A 26 4.06 8.86 -0.69
C LEU A 26 4.80 8.87 -2.03
N GLU A 27 5.25 10.01 -2.53
CA GLU A 27 6.03 10.09 -3.78
C GLU A 27 7.36 9.35 -3.65
N SER A 28 8.12 9.57 -2.57
CA SER A 28 9.34 8.85 -2.30
C SER A 28 9.12 7.33 -2.21
N LEU A 29 8.02 6.90 -1.58
CA LEU A 29 7.67 5.49 -1.48
C LEU A 29 7.26 4.90 -2.84
N ARG A 30 6.61 5.67 -3.70
CA ARG A 30 6.31 5.23 -5.09
C ARG A 30 7.57 4.98 -5.89
N ASP A 31 8.55 5.87 -5.82
CA ASP A 31 9.83 5.70 -6.49
C ASP A 31 10.57 4.46 -6.00
N ASP A 32 10.58 4.22 -4.69
CA ASP A 32 11.13 3.00 -4.11
C ASP A 32 10.38 1.75 -4.57
N TYR A 33 9.04 1.79 -4.65
CA TYR A 33 8.25 0.69 -5.18
C TYR A 33 8.61 0.38 -6.65
N ILE A 34 8.72 1.41 -7.49
CA ILE A 34 9.13 1.24 -8.89
C ILE A 34 10.53 0.62 -8.99
N ARG A 35 11.45 1.02 -8.10
CA ARG A 35 12.79 0.41 -8.00
C ARG A 35 12.70 -1.07 -7.64
N ALA A 36 11.87 -1.42 -6.66
CA ALA A 36 11.65 -2.80 -6.23
C ALA A 36 11.00 -3.69 -7.30
N LEU A 37 10.17 -3.12 -8.18
CA LEU A 37 9.61 -3.86 -9.34
C LEU A 37 10.68 -4.27 -10.36
N LYS A 38 11.73 -3.45 -10.49
CA LYS A 38 12.81 -3.67 -11.46
C LYS A 38 13.95 -4.52 -10.90
N ASP A 39 14.14 -4.49 -9.61
CA ASP A 39 15.26 -5.14 -8.93
C ASP A 39 14.78 -5.84 -7.66
N VAL A 40 14.76 -7.17 -7.71
CA VAL A 40 14.32 -8.00 -6.58
C VAL A 40 15.26 -7.93 -5.39
N GLU A 41 16.53 -7.54 -5.59
CA GLU A 41 17.52 -7.47 -4.51
C GLU A 41 17.21 -6.33 -3.52
N VAL A 42 16.53 -5.27 -3.98
CA VAL A 42 16.15 -4.14 -3.12
C VAL A 42 14.76 -4.27 -2.48
N VAL A 43 14.01 -5.31 -2.84
CA VAL A 43 12.61 -5.47 -2.38
C VAL A 43 12.50 -5.52 -0.87
N GLU A 44 13.39 -6.23 -0.18
CA GLU A 44 13.37 -6.36 1.28
C GLU A 44 13.63 -5.02 1.97
N GLU A 45 14.60 -4.25 1.49
CA GLU A 45 14.87 -2.90 2.00
C GLU A 45 13.65 -1.99 1.84
N VAL A 46 13.06 -1.97 0.65
CA VAL A 46 11.88 -1.16 0.35
C VAL A 46 10.69 -1.61 1.19
N TYR A 47 10.43 -2.91 1.29
CA TYR A 47 9.37 -3.46 2.13
C TYR A 47 9.51 -3.03 3.60
N ASN A 48 10.74 -3.07 4.13
CA ASN A 48 11.01 -2.63 5.50
C ASN A 48 10.70 -1.14 5.71
N ARG A 49 10.93 -0.29 4.70
CA ARG A 49 10.55 1.14 4.77
C ARG A 49 9.03 1.31 4.84
N PHE A 50 8.28 0.60 4.00
CA PHE A 50 6.80 0.63 4.02
C PHE A 50 6.22 0.08 5.33
N SER A 51 6.85 -0.93 5.90
CA SER A 51 6.39 -1.57 7.14
C SER A 51 6.55 -0.68 8.38
N LYS A 52 7.48 0.29 8.34
CA LYS A 52 7.73 1.24 9.42
C LYS A 52 6.82 2.47 9.39
N VAL A 53 6.01 2.64 8.34
CA VAL A 53 5.11 3.79 8.26
C VAL A 53 4.00 3.65 9.31
N GLU A 54 3.97 4.60 10.23
CA GLU A 54 2.91 4.67 11.25
C GLU A 54 1.61 5.22 10.64
N ASN A 55 0.49 4.63 11.02
CA ASN A 55 -0.84 5.02 10.52
C ASN A 55 -0.90 5.13 8.99
N PRO A 56 -0.53 4.07 8.23
CA PRO A 56 -0.41 4.14 6.80
C PRO A 56 -1.75 4.50 6.13
N SER A 57 -1.70 5.34 5.10
CA SER A 57 -2.85 5.61 4.24
C SER A 57 -3.26 4.37 3.46
N ALA A 58 -4.46 4.38 2.86
CA ALA A 58 -4.91 3.28 2.00
C ALA A 58 -3.93 3.00 0.85
N LYS A 59 -3.36 4.04 0.25
CA LYS A 59 -2.37 3.90 -0.83
C LYS A 59 -1.08 3.24 -0.34
N ILE A 60 -0.55 3.67 0.81
CA ILE A 60 0.64 3.04 1.41
C ILE A 60 0.38 1.57 1.73
N LEU A 61 -0.80 1.24 2.26
CA LEU A 61 -1.20 -0.16 2.49
C LEU A 61 -1.26 -0.97 1.18
N ALA A 62 -1.77 -0.39 0.10
CA ALA A 62 -1.81 -1.05 -1.21
C ALA A 62 -0.40 -1.31 -1.76
N TYR A 63 0.51 -0.33 -1.70
CA TYR A 63 1.91 -0.53 -2.08
C TYR A 63 2.60 -1.57 -1.20
N ARG A 64 2.35 -1.57 0.10
CA ARG A 64 2.86 -2.61 1.00
C ARG A 64 2.36 -3.99 0.60
N GLY A 65 1.07 -4.13 0.30
CA GLY A 65 0.49 -5.40 -0.18
C GLY A 65 1.14 -5.88 -1.47
N ALA A 66 1.42 -4.98 -2.41
CA ALA A 66 2.13 -5.32 -3.65
C ALA A 66 3.58 -5.77 -3.38
N LEU A 67 4.30 -5.08 -2.48
CA LEU A 67 5.66 -5.50 -2.07
C LEU A 67 5.66 -6.86 -1.38
N GLU A 68 4.68 -7.16 -0.53
CA GLU A 68 4.52 -8.47 0.12
C GLU A 68 4.36 -9.58 -0.92
N ALA A 69 3.59 -9.33 -2.00
CA ALA A 69 3.51 -10.29 -3.10
C ALA A 69 4.87 -10.47 -3.82
N ILE A 70 5.63 -9.38 -4.04
CA ILE A 70 6.95 -9.44 -4.66
C ILE A 70 7.95 -10.18 -3.77
N MET A 71 7.84 -10.09 -2.45
CA MET A 71 8.69 -10.82 -1.49
C MET A 71 8.65 -12.35 -1.70
N THR A 72 7.63 -12.88 -2.36
CA THR A 72 7.59 -14.31 -2.73
C THR A 72 8.72 -14.70 -3.68
N LYS A 73 9.31 -13.74 -4.40
CA LYS A 73 10.43 -13.95 -5.32
C LYS A 73 11.78 -14.03 -4.60
N THR A 74 11.87 -13.58 -3.34
CA THR A 74 13.11 -13.58 -2.55
C THR A 74 13.37 -14.89 -1.82
N THR A 75 12.45 -15.83 -1.86
CA THR A 75 12.58 -17.11 -1.12
C THR A 75 12.13 -18.31 -1.96
N TRP A 76 12.79 -19.42 -1.77
CA TRP A 76 12.37 -20.73 -2.33
C TRP A 76 11.46 -21.51 -1.38
N ASN A 77 11.33 -21.09 -0.12
CA ASN A 77 10.51 -21.77 0.87
C ASN A 77 9.02 -21.52 0.60
N PHE A 78 8.28 -22.57 0.28
CA PHE A 78 6.85 -22.50 -0.04
C PHE A 78 6.02 -21.89 1.09
N PHE A 79 6.29 -22.27 2.34
CA PHE A 79 5.53 -21.74 3.49
C PHE A 79 5.76 -20.24 3.67
N LYS A 80 7.01 -19.77 3.47
CA LYS A 80 7.30 -18.33 3.47
C LYS A 80 6.59 -17.60 2.33
N LYS A 81 6.52 -18.18 1.13
CA LYS A 81 5.75 -17.62 0.02
C LYS A 81 4.28 -17.45 0.39
N MET A 82 3.67 -18.49 0.97
CA MET A 82 2.27 -18.43 1.39
C MET A 82 2.04 -17.39 2.47
N ASP A 83 2.96 -17.22 3.41
CA ASP A 83 2.87 -16.17 4.44
C ASP A 83 2.93 -14.76 3.83
N TYR A 84 3.78 -14.53 2.84
CA TYR A 84 3.81 -13.25 2.12
C TYR A 84 2.51 -13.00 1.34
N LEU A 85 1.94 -14.00 0.70
CA LEU A 85 0.65 -13.86 0.00
C LEU A 85 -0.49 -13.51 0.98
N ARG A 86 -0.55 -14.15 2.15
CA ARG A 86 -1.54 -13.81 3.19
C ARG A 86 -1.36 -12.39 3.73
N LYS A 87 -0.11 -11.94 3.91
CA LYS A 87 0.18 -10.55 4.29
C LYS A 87 -0.29 -9.58 3.23
N SER A 88 -0.02 -9.86 1.95
CA SER A 88 -0.48 -9.08 0.81
C SER A 88 -2.01 -8.95 0.78
N GLU A 89 -2.72 -10.07 0.91
CA GLU A 89 -4.18 -10.09 0.98
C GLU A 89 -4.70 -9.21 2.12
N LYS A 90 -4.13 -9.34 3.31
CA LYS A 90 -4.50 -8.53 4.48
C LYS A 90 -4.24 -7.04 4.28
N SER A 91 -3.10 -6.68 3.71
CA SER A 91 -2.74 -5.28 3.42
C SER A 91 -3.71 -4.66 2.42
N PHE A 92 -4.07 -5.38 1.35
CA PHE A 92 -5.07 -4.91 0.39
C PHE A 92 -6.48 -4.84 0.98
N ALA A 93 -6.89 -5.80 1.81
CA ALA A 93 -8.17 -5.74 2.49
C ALA A 93 -8.28 -4.50 3.39
N GLN A 94 -7.23 -4.18 4.14
CA GLN A 94 -7.16 -2.97 4.94
C GLN A 94 -7.17 -1.70 4.08
N ALA A 95 -6.46 -1.69 2.95
CA ALA A 95 -6.42 -0.57 2.03
C ALA A 95 -7.81 -0.27 1.45
N VAL A 96 -8.52 -1.28 0.95
CA VAL A 96 -9.88 -1.14 0.42
C VAL A 96 -10.86 -0.72 1.52
N LYS A 97 -10.73 -1.26 2.74
CA LYS A 97 -11.56 -0.83 3.87
C LYS A 97 -11.39 0.65 4.19
N LYS A 98 -10.15 1.17 4.11
CA LYS A 98 -9.86 2.60 4.37
C LYS A 98 -10.32 3.52 3.24
N ALA A 99 -10.27 3.07 1.99
CA ALA A 99 -10.64 3.86 0.82
C ALA A 99 -11.40 2.99 -0.20
N PRO A 100 -12.66 2.62 0.09
CA PRO A 100 -13.44 1.70 -0.74
C PRO A 100 -13.69 2.23 -2.17
N GLU A 101 -13.69 3.55 -2.35
CA GLU A 101 -13.91 4.22 -3.64
C GLU A 101 -12.60 4.54 -4.39
N SER A 102 -11.44 4.10 -3.89
CA SER A 102 -10.16 4.37 -4.54
C SER A 102 -9.91 3.43 -5.72
N VAL A 103 -10.00 3.94 -6.93
CA VAL A 103 -9.66 3.21 -8.17
C VAL A 103 -8.21 2.71 -8.13
N GLU A 104 -7.25 3.54 -7.67
CA GLU A 104 -5.84 3.18 -7.57
C GLU A 104 -5.64 1.94 -6.65
N VAL A 105 -6.25 1.93 -5.48
CA VAL A 105 -6.13 0.82 -4.52
C VAL A 105 -6.71 -0.47 -5.09
N ARG A 106 -7.91 -0.39 -5.70
CA ARG A 106 -8.56 -1.56 -6.30
C ARG A 106 -7.82 -2.07 -7.52
N PHE A 107 -7.32 -1.18 -8.36
CA PHE A 107 -6.50 -1.55 -9.51
C PHE A 107 -5.22 -2.27 -9.08
N MET A 108 -4.54 -1.76 -8.06
CA MET A 108 -3.33 -2.40 -7.53
C MET A 108 -3.62 -3.81 -6.99
N ARG A 109 -4.71 -3.97 -6.22
CA ARG A 109 -5.11 -5.28 -5.72
C ARG A 109 -5.40 -6.25 -6.86
N MET A 110 -6.22 -5.84 -7.82
CA MET A 110 -6.56 -6.65 -8.99
C MET A 110 -5.30 -7.04 -9.78
N ALA A 111 -4.41 -6.09 -10.06
CA ALA A 111 -3.18 -6.34 -10.82
C ALA A 111 -2.29 -7.37 -10.12
N VAL A 112 -2.11 -7.25 -8.80
CA VAL A 112 -1.32 -8.22 -8.02
C VAL A 112 -1.98 -9.60 -8.01
N GLN A 113 -3.29 -9.67 -7.82
CA GLN A 113 -4.02 -10.95 -7.80
C GLN A 113 -3.98 -11.66 -9.16
N TYR A 114 -3.91 -10.93 -10.27
CA TYR A 114 -3.73 -11.53 -11.61
C TYR A 114 -2.37 -12.20 -11.78
N GLU A 115 -1.33 -11.73 -11.12
CA GLU A 115 0.01 -12.31 -11.16
C GLU A 115 0.15 -13.58 -10.29
N ILE A 116 -0.79 -13.80 -9.37
CA ILE A 116 -0.78 -14.96 -8.48
C ILE A 116 -1.57 -16.11 -9.13
N PRO A 117 -1.00 -17.33 -9.19
CA PRO A 117 -1.73 -18.49 -9.72
C PRO A 117 -3.06 -18.69 -9.01
N SER A 118 -4.16 -18.78 -9.76
CA SER A 118 -5.53 -18.84 -9.23
C SER A 118 -5.79 -20.03 -8.30
N TYR A 119 -5.09 -21.16 -8.52
CA TYR A 119 -5.22 -22.33 -7.64
C TYR A 119 -4.71 -22.11 -6.22
N LEU A 120 -3.99 -21.03 -5.96
CA LEU A 120 -3.55 -20.67 -4.61
C LEU A 120 -4.63 -19.96 -3.77
N GLY A 121 -5.78 -19.59 -4.37
CA GLY A 121 -6.92 -19.04 -3.66
C GLY A 121 -6.82 -17.55 -3.30
N PHE A 122 -6.01 -16.76 -4.00
CA PHE A 122 -5.83 -15.32 -3.78
C PHE A 122 -6.40 -14.45 -4.92
N SER A 123 -7.43 -14.93 -5.62
CA SER A 123 -8.01 -14.27 -6.81
C SER A 123 -9.46 -13.83 -6.62
N ASP A 124 -10.02 -13.94 -5.42
CA ASP A 124 -11.46 -13.78 -5.16
C ASP A 124 -11.97 -12.35 -5.31
N ASP A 125 -11.08 -11.35 -5.23
CA ASP A 125 -11.47 -9.95 -5.36
C ASP A 125 -11.39 -9.43 -6.80
N ILE A 126 -10.78 -10.17 -7.74
CA ILE A 126 -10.62 -9.75 -9.14
C ILE A 126 -11.96 -9.33 -9.78
N PRO A 127 -13.05 -10.11 -9.69
CA PRO A 127 -14.33 -9.71 -10.29
C PRO A 127 -14.87 -8.42 -9.69
N LYS A 128 -14.78 -8.26 -8.36
CA LYS A 128 -15.26 -7.07 -7.65
C LYS A 128 -14.51 -5.80 -8.05
N ASP A 129 -13.18 -5.92 -8.18
CA ASP A 129 -12.34 -4.77 -8.52
C ASP A 129 -12.49 -4.41 -10.00
N ARG A 130 -12.54 -5.42 -10.89
CA ARG A 130 -12.81 -5.20 -12.30
C ARG A 130 -14.14 -4.49 -12.56
N ASP A 131 -15.19 -4.92 -11.87
CA ASP A 131 -16.55 -4.37 -12.08
C ASP A 131 -16.69 -2.97 -11.44
N PHE A 132 -15.80 -2.62 -10.51
CA PHE A 132 -15.72 -1.29 -9.90
C PHE A 132 -14.97 -0.27 -10.77
N ILE A 133 -13.90 -0.69 -11.47
CA ILE A 133 -13.04 0.18 -12.29
C ILE A 133 -13.69 0.49 -13.63
#